data_973f69bfc791bfe5c4759e8738745970
#
_entry.id   973f69bfc791bfe5c4759e8738745970
#
_cell.length_a   1.000
_cell.length_b   1.000
_cell.length_c   1.000
_cell.angle_alpha   90.00
_cell.angle_beta   90.00
_cell.angle_gamma   90.00
#
_symmetry.space_group_name_H-M   'P 1'
#
loop_
_entity.id
_entity.type
_entity.pdbx_description
1 polymer ?
#
loop_
_entity_poly.entity_id
_entity_poly.type
_entity_poly.pdbx_seq_one_letter_code
_entity_poly.pdbx_strand_id
1 'polypeptide(L)'
;MISWIQRYFQKHFRLVFALILIAVAVPMVFIYSASGGTGDSHGGGKILQRPFFGYNLGNAEQTRRIFSDASWSIRLKAGYDALQGDQLQQYGLQRIAGLSLADKLRLPVPTAEQVAKVVTTLRAFQ
;
A
#
# COMPACT_ATOMS: atom_id res chain seq x y z
N MET A 1 44.01 14.36 30.57
CA MET A 1 43.57 13.96 29.22
C MET A 1 42.26 14.60 28.75
N ILE A 2 41.36 14.91 29.65
CA ILE A 2 40.05 15.52 29.34
C ILE A 2 40.20 16.98 28.84
N SER A 3 41.18 17.72 29.35
CA SER A 3 41.40 19.13 28.99
C SER A 3 41.85 19.36 27.53
N TRP A 4 42.55 18.40 26.92
CA TRP A 4 42.97 18.50 25.52
C TRP A 4 41.79 18.33 24.57
N ILE A 5 40.90 17.40 24.88
CA ILE A 5 39.67 17.15 24.12
C ILE A 5 38.74 18.38 24.20
N GLN A 6 38.58 18.98 25.39
CA GLN A 6 37.78 20.19 25.56
C GLN A 6 38.33 21.38 24.77
N ARG A 7 39.63 21.57 24.72
CA ARG A 7 40.28 22.66 23.99
C ARG A 7 40.15 22.50 22.48
N TYR A 8 40.28 21.27 22.00
CA TYR A 8 40.07 20.94 20.59
C TYR A 8 38.60 21.08 20.18
N PHE A 9 37.70 20.66 21.05
CA PHE A 9 36.25 20.77 20.84
C PHE A 9 35.78 22.24 20.78
N GLN A 10 36.27 23.09 21.68
CA GLN A 10 35.91 24.51 21.67
C GLN A 10 36.42 25.26 20.44
N LYS A 11 37.59 24.92 19.94
CA LYS A 11 38.17 25.58 18.77
C LYS A 11 37.47 25.20 17.46
N HIS A 12 36.97 23.99 17.37
CA HIS A 12 36.34 23.43 16.16
C HIS A 12 34.88 23.08 16.36
N PHE A 13 34.26 23.65 17.40
CA PHE A 13 32.88 23.33 17.77
C PHE A 13 31.89 23.44 16.58
N ARG A 14 32.02 24.47 15.78
CA ARG A 14 31.15 24.68 14.60
C ARG A 14 31.29 23.55 13.57
N LEU A 15 32.53 23.13 13.34
CA LEU A 15 32.83 22.09 12.35
C LEU A 15 32.40 20.71 12.85
N VAL A 16 32.67 20.39 14.11
CA VAL A 16 32.26 19.14 14.76
C VAL A 16 30.74 19.07 14.86
N PHE A 17 30.10 20.17 15.22
CA PHE A 17 28.63 20.23 15.27
C PHE A 17 27.98 20.04 13.90
N ALA A 18 28.52 20.69 12.86
CA ALA A 18 28.05 20.51 11.49
C ALA A 18 28.23 19.08 11.01
N LEU A 19 29.33 18.42 11.35
CA LEU A 19 29.60 17.03 11.00
C LEU A 19 28.61 16.06 11.69
N ILE A 20 28.34 16.27 12.99
CA ILE A 20 27.35 15.50 13.74
C ILE A 20 25.95 15.71 13.13
N LEU A 21 25.60 16.95 12.78
CA LEU A 21 24.32 17.29 12.20
C LEU A 21 24.12 16.57 10.85
N ILE A 22 25.15 16.55 10.01
CA ILE A 22 25.14 15.82 8.75
C ILE A 22 25.03 14.30 9.00
N ALA A 23 25.80 13.77 9.96
CA ALA A 23 25.78 12.34 10.31
C ALA A 23 24.44 11.86 10.84
N VAL A 24 23.64 12.74 11.43
CA VAL A 24 22.27 12.43 11.89
C VAL A 24 21.24 12.70 10.78
N ALA A 25 21.37 13.79 10.04
CA ALA A 25 20.42 14.19 9.02
C ALA A 25 20.42 13.22 7.82
N VAL A 26 21.59 12.76 7.38
CA VAL A 26 21.69 11.86 6.22
C VAL A 26 20.96 10.53 6.45
N PRO A 27 21.20 9.78 7.53
CA PRO A 27 20.44 8.55 7.80
C PRO A 27 18.95 8.81 7.99
N MET A 28 18.58 9.92 8.62
CA MET A 28 17.19 10.26 8.85
C MET A 28 16.45 10.52 7.53
N VAL A 29 17.08 11.24 6.60
CA VAL A 29 16.52 11.42 5.24
C VAL A 29 16.40 10.08 4.52
N PHE A 30 17.38 9.18 4.63
CA PHE A 30 17.30 7.85 4.05
C PHE A 30 16.20 7.00 4.68
N ILE A 31 16.01 7.04 5.98
CA ILE A 31 14.95 6.31 6.68
C ILE A 31 13.57 6.87 6.28
N TYR A 32 13.41 8.19 6.26
CA TYR A 32 12.16 8.82 5.82
C TYR A 32 11.86 8.57 4.35
N SER A 33 12.86 8.57 3.50
CA SER A 33 12.72 8.23 2.08
C SER A 33 12.40 6.74 1.87
N ALA A 34 12.93 5.86 2.70
CA ALA A 34 12.67 4.42 2.64
C ALA A 34 11.35 4.00 3.33
N SER A 35 10.89 4.78 4.30
CA SER A 35 9.69 4.46 5.12
C SER A 35 8.40 5.08 4.57
N GLY A 36 8.41 5.66 3.35
CA GLY A 36 7.18 6.00 2.64
C GLY A 36 6.35 7.12 3.26
N GLY A 37 7.00 8.18 3.71
CA GLY A 37 6.32 9.47 3.91
C GLY A 37 5.83 10.00 2.56
N THR A 38 4.57 10.24 2.44
CA THR A 38 3.83 10.88 1.35
C THR A 38 4.65 11.90 0.56
N GLY A 39 5.25 11.49 -0.55
CA GLY A 39 5.98 12.37 -1.45
C GLY A 39 6.87 11.56 -2.36
N ASP A 40 6.51 11.49 -3.63
CA ASP A 40 7.28 11.04 -4.80
C ASP A 40 8.49 10.13 -4.53
N SER A 41 8.22 8.87 -4.22
CA SER A 41 9.25 7.85 -4.09
C SER A 41 9.68 7.33 -5.46
N HIS A 42 10.77 7.86 -5.96
CA HIS A 42 11.45 7.37 -7.17
C HIS A 42 11.92 5.89 -7.06
N GLY A 43 11.82 5.26 -5.89
CA GLY A 43 12.21 3.86 -5.68
C GLY A 43 11.06 2.85 -5.70
N GLY A 44 9.85 3.27 -5.30
CA GLY A 44 8.65 2.39 -5.29
C GLY A 44 8.05 2.13 -6.66
N GLY A 45 8.31 2.99 -7.63
CA GLY A 45 7.71 2.91 -8.95
C GLY A 45 8.02 1.63 -9.73
N LYS A 46 9.21 1.04 -9.54
CA LYS A 46 9.57 -0.21 -10.22
C LYS A 46 8.83 -1.44 -9.70
N ILE A 47 8.53 -1.47 -8.41
CA ILE A 47 7.78 -2.59 -7.79
C ILE A 47 6.30 -2.49 -8.16
N LEU A 48 5.75 -1.28 -8.17
CA LEU A 48 4.36 -1.01 -8.55
C LEU A 48 4.10 -1.17 -10.06
N GLN A 49 5.15 -1.08 -10.90
CA GLN A 49 5.05 -1.31 -12.34
C GLN A 49 4.98 -2.79 -12.72
N ARG A 50 5.26 -3.71 -11.79
CA ARG A 50 5.08 -5.14 -12.09
C ARG A 50 3.60 -5.46 -12.20
N PRO A 51 3.19 -6.18 -13.26
CA PRO A 51 1.80 -6.56 -13.41
C PRO A 51 1.41 -7.52 -12.28
N PHE A 52 0.41 -7.14 -11.50
CA PHE A 52 -0.18 -7.97 -10.46
C PHE A 52 -1.45 -8.62 -11.01
N PHE A 53 -1.37 -9.88 -11.37
CA PHE A 53 -2.48 -10.64 -11.97
C PHE A 53 -3.15 -9.92 -13.15
N GLY A 54 -2.35 -9.28 -14.03
CA GLY A 54 -2.84 -8.56 -15.19
C GLY A 54 -3.18 -7.08 -14.94
N TYR A 55 -3.08 -6.61 -13.71
CA TYR A 55 -3.29 -5.20 -13.34
C TYR A 55 -1.98 -4.50 -13.03
N ASN A 56 -1.84 -3.28 -13.52
CA ASN A 56 -0.70 -2.43 -13.19
C ASN A 56 -1.06 -1.53 -12.00
N LEU A 57 -0.55 -1.86 -10.82
CA LEU A 57 -0.79 -1.11 -9.58
C LEU A 57 -0.16 0.30 -9.60
N GLY A 58 0.78 0.56 -10.52
CA GLY A 58 1.32 1.90 -10.75
C GLY A 58 0.36 2.82 -11.53
N ASN A 59 -0.69 2.27 -12.14
CA ASN A 59 -1.70 3.05 -12.85
C ASN A 59 -2.83 3.44 -11.89
N ALA A 60 -2.93 4.73 -11.60
CA ALA A 60 -3.92 5.27 -10.66
C ALA A 60 -5.37 4.94 -11.06
N GLU A 61 -5.68 4.91 -12.36
CA GLU A 61 -7.01 4.59 -12.83
C GLU A 61 -7.39 3.13 -12.58
N GLN A 62 -6.48 2.19 -12.89
CA GLN A 62 -6.70 0.77 -12.62
C GLN A 62 -6.82 0.49 -11.13
N THR A 63 -5.97 1.10 -10.34
CA THR A 63 -6.00 1.00 -8.87
C THR A 63 -7.32 1.53 -8.31
N ARG A 64 -7.80 2.66 -8.81
CA ARG A 64 -9.10 3.22 -8.41
C ARG A 64 -10.27 2.28 -8.75
N ARG A 65 -10.27 1.66 -9.92
CA ARG A 65 -11.29 0.68 -10.31
C ARG A 65 -11.30 -0.52 -9.37
N ILE A 66 -10.12 -1.07 -9.06
CA ILE A 66 -9.97 -2.19 -8.14
C ILE A 66 -10.58 -1.89 -6.78
N PHE A 67 -10.31 -0.73 -6.22
CA PHE A 67 -10.83 -0.33 -4.91
C PHE A 67 -12.31 0.02 -4.96
N SER A 68 -12.78 0.61 -6.03
CA SER A 68 -14.21 0.84 -6.25
C SER A 68 -14.97 -0.48 -6.29
N ASP A 69 -14.51 -1.45 -7.07
CA ASP A 69 -15.15 -2.77 -7.16
C ASP A 69 -15.10 -3.55 -5.85
N ALA A 70 -14.01 -3.42 -5.11
CA ALA A 70 -13.87 -4.00 -3.78
C ALA A 70 -14.88 -3.39 -2.79
N SER A 71 -15.02 -2.07 -2.79
CA SER A 71 -15.98 -1.33 -1.97
C SER A 71 -17.42 -1.76 -2.26
N TRP A 72 -17.81 -1.81 -3.53
CA TRP A 72 -19.13 -2.31 -3.94
C TRP A 72 -19.38 -3.76 -3.48
N SER A 73 -18.37 -4.63 -3.63
CA SER A 73 -18.48 -6.02 -3.19
C SER A 73 -18.74 -6.15 -1.68
N ILE A 74 -18.08 -5.28 -0.88
CA ILE A 74 -18.28 -5.25 0.58
C ILE A 74 -19.66 -4.72 0.95
N ARG A 75 -20.09 -3.63 0.32
CA ARG A 75 -21.44 -3.07 0.52
C ARG A 75 -22.53 -4.10 0.23
N LEU A 76 -22.40 -4.86 -0.84
CA LEU A 76 -23.36 -5.90 -1.19
C LEU A 76 -23.40 -7.03 -0.14
N LYS A 77 -22.22 -7.42 0.40
CA LYS A 77 -22.13 -8.49 1.39
C LYS A 77 -22.56 -8.08 2.79
N ALA A 78 -22.09 -6.93 3.25
CA ALA A 78 -22.29 -6.46 4.62
C ALA A 78 -23.48 -5.52 4.78
N GLY A 79 -23.96 -4.89 3.69
CA GLY A 79 -25.00 -3.87 3.69
C GLY A 79 -24.48 -2.45 4.04
N TYR A 80 -23.20 -2.31 4.37
CA TYR A 80 -22.55 -1.05 4.71
C TYR A 80 -21.05 -1.09 4.36
N ASP A 81 -20.37 0.06 4.45
CA ASP A 81 -18.92 0.15 4.22
C ASP A 81 -18.14 -0.40 5.43
N ALA A 82 -18.00 -1.71 5.49
CA ALA A 82 -17.38 -2.41 6.62
C ALA A 82 -15.84 -2.28 6.64
N LEU A 83 -15.20 -2.01 5.52
CA LEU A 83 -13.75 -1.93 5.39
C LEU A 83 -13.34 -0.58 4.83
N GLN A 84 -12.27 0.01 5.40
CA GLN A 84 -11.70 1.29 4.98
C GLN A 84 -10.17 1.22 4.97
N GLY A 85 -9.53 2.13 4.23
CA GLY A 85 -8.08 2.26 4.20
C GLY A 85 -7.37 0.98 3.78
N ASP A 86 -6.38 0.57 4.56
CA ASP A 86 -5.51 -0.58 4.27
C ASP A 86 -6.26 -1.91 4.19
N GLN A 87 -7.31 -2.07 4.98
CA GLN A 87 -8.15 -3.28 4.95
C GLN A 87 -8.89 -3.41 3.62
N LEU A 88 -9.38 -2.31 3.08
CA LEU A 88 -10.02 -2.27 1.76
C LEU A 88 -9.02 -2.59 0.65
N GLN A 89 -7.79 -2.07 0.76
CA GLN A 89 -6.71 -2.40 -0.17
C GLN A 89 -6.39 -3.89 -0.16
N GLN A 90 -6.19 -4.46 1.01
CA GLN A 90 -5.90 -5.88 1.18
C GLN A 90 -7.01 -6.75 0.58
N TYR A 91 -8.26 -6.41 0.87
CA TYR A 91 -9.41 -7.10 0.32
C TYR A 91 -9.47 -6.99 -1.21
N GLY A 92 -9.22 -5.80 -1.78
CA GLY A 92 -9.19 -5.59 -3.23
C GLY A 92 -8.13 -6.46 -3.93
N LEU A 93 -6.92 -6.51 -3.37
CA LEU A 93 -5.83 -7.34 -3.89
C LEU A 93 -6.13 -8.84 -3.77
N GLN A 94 -6.67 -9.29 -2.65
CA GLN A 94 -7.10 -10.68 -2.46
C GLN A 94 -8.20 -11.08 -3.43
N ARG A 95 -9.15 -10.18 -3.70
CA ARG A 95 -10.22 -10.41 -4.65
C ARG A 95 -9.68 -10.61 -6.07
N ILE A 96 -8.74 -9.79 -6.52
CA ILE A 96 -8.09 -9.93 -7.83
C ILE A 96 -7.33 -11.25 -7.91
N ALA A 97 -6.55 -11.59 -6.89
CA ALA A 97 -5.83 -12.86 -6.84
C ALA A 97 -6.79 -14.05 -6.92
N GLY A 98 -7.90 -13.99 -6.20
CA GLY A 98 -8.96 -15.02 -6.25
C GLY A 98 -9.60 -15.16 -7.62
N LEU A 99 -9.94 -14.05 -8.27
CA LEU A 99 -10.51 -14.06 -9.62
C LEU A 99 -9.52 -14.59 -10.66
N SER A 100 -8.25 -14.21 -10.57
CA SER A 100 -7.20 -14.73 -11.45
C SER A 100 -6.97 -16.24 -11.25
N LEU A 101 -7.04 -16.71 -10.02
CA LEU A 101 -6.94 -18.14 -9.71
C LEU A 101 -8.13 -18.91 -10.25
N ALA A 102 -9.34 -18.37 -10.10
CA ALA A 102 -10.57 -18.96 -10.64
C ALA A 102 -10.50 -19.10 -12.17
N ASP A 103 -9.96 -18.08 -12.86
CA ASP A 103 -9.76 -18.10 -14.30
C ASP A 103 -8.72 -19.17 -14.71
N LYS A 104 -7.59 -19.23 -14.01
CA LYS A 104 -6.57 -20.27 -14.24
C LYS A 104 -7.07 -21.69 -14.03
N LEU A 105 -7.92 -21.90 -13.04
CA LEU A 105 -8.54 -23.20 -12.75
C LEU A 105 -9.73 -23.51 -13.66
N ARG A 106 -10.07 -22.59 -14.57
CA ARG A 106 -11.22 -22.72 -15.49
C ARG A 106 -12.50 -23.10 -14.75
N LEU A 107 -12.77 -22.43 -13.63
CA LEU A 107 -14.01 -22.64 -12.90
C LEU A 107 -15.22 -22.28 -13.78
N PRO A 108 -16.29 -23.09 -13.76
CA PRO A 108 -17.47 -22.82 -14.57
C PRO A 108 -18.12 -21.49 -14.14
N VAL A 109 -18.62 -20.75 -15.12
CA VAL A 109 -19.38 -19.52 -14.85
C VAL A 109 -20.68 -19.91 -14.14
N PRO A 110 -21.06 -19.23 -13.04
CA PRO A 110 -22.28 -19.53 -12.32
C PRO A 110 -23.52 -19.31 -13.22
N THR A 111 -24.50 -20.16 -13.10
CA THR A 111 -25.79 -20.04 -13.80
C THR A 111 -26.61 -18.88 -13.23
N ALA A 112 -27.56 -18.34 -14.02
CA ALA A 112 -28.44 -17.28 -13.56
C ALA A 112 -29.22 -17.64 -12.28
N GLU A 113 -29.62 -18.87 -12.12
CA GLU A 113 -30.30 -19.37 -10.91
C GLU A 113 -29.41 -19.37 -9.69
N GLN A 114 -28.14 -19.77 -9.84
CA GLN A 114 -27.16 -19.73 -8.76
C GLN A 114 -26.88 -18.30 -8.33
N VAL A 115 -26.76 -17.38 -9.30
CA VAL A 115 -26.59 -15.95 -9.02
C VAL A 115 -27.81 -15.40 -8.29
N ALA A 116 -29.02 -15.68 -8.76
CA ALA A 116 -30.26 -15.23 -8.11
C ALA A 116 -30.35 -15.73 -6.66
N LYS A 117 -30.01 -17.00 -6.41
CA LYS A 117 -29.98 -17.58 -5.07
C LYS A 117 -28.96 -16.88 -4.14
N VAL A 118 -27.78 -16.55 -4.65
CA VAL A 118 -26.77 -15.82 -3.88
C VAL A 118 -27.21 -14.38 -3.62
N VAL A 119 -27.81 -13.71 -4.60
CA VAL A 119 -28.30 -12.33 -4.45
C VAL A 119 -29.33 -12.22 -3.31
N THR A 120 -30.24 -13.19 -3.19
CA THR A 120 -31.23 -13.18 -2.10
C THR A 120 -30.61 -13.37 -0.70
N THR A 121 -29.39 -13.91 -0.61
CA THR A 121 -28.68 -14.07 0.67
C THR A 121 -27.83 -12.85 1.05
N LEU A 122 -27.62 -11.92 0.12
CA LEU A 122 -26.83 -10.72 0.40
C LEU A 122 -27.60 -9.74 1.28
N ARG A 123 -26.93 -9.23 2.32
CA ARG A 123 -27.56 -8.30 3.28
C ARG A 123 -28.06 -7.00 2.64
N ALA A 124 -27.45 -6.58 1.54
CA ALA A 124 -27.89 -5.36 0.83
C ALA A 124 -29.30 -5.48 0.22
N PHE A 125 -29.84 -6.71 0.07
CA PHE A 125 -31.14 -6.99 -0.54
C PHE A 125 -32.13 -7.63 0.47
N GLN A 126 -31.73 -7.75 1.71
CA GLN A 126 -32.57 -8.18 2.84
C GLN A 126 -33.18 -6.98 3.58
#